data_b103a7c30e7bdb9ea15cc37b396177c5
#
_entry.id   b103a7c30e7bdb9ea15cc37b396177c5
#
_cell.length_a   1.000
_cell.length_b   1.000
_cell.length_c   1.000
_cell.angle_alpha   90.00
_cell.angle_beta   90.00
_cell.angle_gamma   90.00
#
_symmetry.space_group_name_H-M   'P 1'
#
loop_
_entity.id
_entity.type
_entity.pdbx_description
1 polymer ?
#
loop_
_entity_poly.entity_id
_entity_poly.type
_entity_poly.pdbx_seq_one_letter_code
_entity_poly.pdbx_strand_id
1 'polypeptide(L)'
;MNRHLKILEFALSTLLRHKFKNLMVVVVYTFVVFILASVLFFSQALKKEATLLFDQTPELIVQRVSAGRHGWIPLSYGRTIANIRGVGSVSPRFWGYYYDPPTRANYTFMGSDDMPPEIRTMVDGSYFTRQDRWCCIIGQGVARARMLEPDDIIPVKGADGKLYVLRVKGIFQSSSQLLTNDLVVMPVANWRKIFSIPENAATDLVTRIPNTREIDTVARKIQEHLPDARPISREQVLKTYEALFDWRSGIMIAAFAGCLAAFAIFAFDKAAGMSADERRAVGILKAVGWEVSHILERKFWEGFCISMVCFLTGVIAAHVHVFYFGGTVFVPMLKGWSVLFPQFRLTPHAEIYLIVVVLFLSVVPYMMASIVPSWKAAV
;
A
#
# COMPACT_ATOMS: atom_id res chain seq x y z
N MET A 1 -12.63 -33.09 33.65
CA MET A 1 -11.37 -32.54 33.10
C MET A 1 -10.49 -33.63 32.45
N ASN A 2 -10.32 -34.76 33.07
CA ASN A 2 -9.41 -35.81 32.52
C ASN A 2 -9.85 -36.50 31.22
N ARG A 3 -11.16 -36.54 30.87
CA ARG A 3 -11.69 -37.22 29.65
C ARG A 3 -11.30 -36.45 28.38
N HIS A 4 -11.52 -35.15 28.33
CA HIS A 4 -11.23 -34.30 27.18
C HIS A 4 -9.73 -34.26 26.89
N LEU A 5 -8.88 -34.24 27.93
CA LEU A 5 -7.45 -34.33 27.77
C LEU A 5 -6.96 -35.65 27.16
N LYS A 6 -7.59 -36.79 27.54
CA LYS A 6 -7.27 -38.08 26.94
C LYS A 6 -7.69 -38.18 25.47
N ILE A 7 -8.83 -37.57 25.11
CA ILE A 7 -9.27 -37.48 23.71
C ILE A 7 -8.33 -36.63 22.88
N LEU A 8 -7.88 -35.50 23.44
CA LEU A 8 -6.86 -34.63 22.80
C LEU A 8 -5.54 -35.39 22.60
N GLU A 9 -5.04 -36.10 23.62
CA GLU A 9 -3.81 -36.89 23.54
C GLU A 9 -3.91 -37.96 22.46
N PHE A 10 -5.07 -38.65 22.38
CA PHE A 10 -5.34 -39.64 21.34
C PHE A 10 -5.41 -38.99 19.94
N ALA A 11 -6.00 -37.82 19.81
CA ALA A 11 -6.05 -37.08 18.56
C ALA A 11 -4.62 -36.70 18.10
N LEU A 12 -3.78 -36.18 19.00
CA LEU A 12 -2.39 -35.83 18.72
C LEU A 12 -1.55 -37.06 18.32
N SER A 13 -1.70 -38.18 19.02
CA SER A 13 -1.00 -39.42 18.69
C SER A 13 -1.39 -39.95 17.31
N THR A 14 -2.69 -39.81 16.92
CA THR A 14 -3.16 -40.16 15.58
C THR A 14 -2.57 -39.27 14.49
N LEU A 15 -2.47 -37.96 14.75
CA LEU A 15 -1.83 -36.99 13.82
C LEU A 15 -0.35 -37.36 13.57
N LEU A 16 0.37 -37.73 14.63
CA LEU A 16 1.78 -38.13 14.54
C LEU A 16 1.98 -39.48 13.84
N ARG A 17 1.03 -40.41 13.98
CA ARG A 17 1.08 -41.72 13.29
C ARG A 17 0.99 -41.55 11.78
N HIS A 18 0.16 -40.60 11.27
CA HIS A 18 0.01 -40.30 9.86
C HIS A 18 0.79 -39.06 9.42
N LYS A 19 2.02 -38.87 9.98
CA LYS A 19 2.82 -37.64 9.85
C LYS A 19 3.01 -37.19 8.41
N PHE A 20 3.31 -38.06 7.45
CA PHE A 20 3.53 -37.66 6.06
C PHE A 20 2.27 -37.11 5.37
N LYS A 21 1.12 -37.78 5.55
CA LYS A 21 -0.16 -37.29 5.01
C LYS A 21 -0.54 -35.95 5.63
N ASN A 22 -0.41 -35.83 6.94
CA ASN A 22 -0.74 -34.61 7.66
C ASN A 22 0.25 -33.48 7.35
N LEU A 23 1.55 -33.79 7.16
CA LEU A 23 2.56 -32.80 6.77
C LEU A 23 2.24 -32.16 5.42
N MET A 24 1.84 -32.93 4.42
CA MET A 24 1.42 -32.39 3.11
C MET A 24 0.24 -31.44 3.24
N VAL A 25 -0.75 -31.83 4.05
CA VAL A 25 -1.90 -30.97 4.36
C VAL A 25 -1.46 -29.69 5.05
N VAL A 26 -0.59 -29.79 6.06
CA VAL A 26 -0.06 -28.62 6.79
C VAL A 26 0.70 -27.69 5.85
N VAL A 27 1.58 -28.21 4.98
CA VAL A 27 2.34 -27.39 4.04
C VAL A 27 1.44 -26.62 3.10
N VAL A 28 0.52 -27.33 2.42
CA VAL A 28 -0.41 -26.68 1.46
C VAL A 28 -1.29 -25.65 2.17
N TYR A 29 -1.84 -26.03 3.31
CA TYR A 29 -2.72 -25.16 4.06
C TYR A 29 -2.03 -23.94 4.63
N THR A 30 -0.82 -24.11 5.18
CA THR A 30 0.04 -22.98 5.62
C THR A 30 0.33 -22.02 4.46
N PHE A 31 0.61 -22.56 3.27
CA PHE A 31 0.86 -21.72 2.09
C PHE A 31 -0.38 -20.89 1.71
N VAL A 32 -1.58 -21.46 1.75
CA VAL A 32 -2.83 -20.73 1.47
C VAL A 32 -3.07 -19.65 2.53
N VAL A 33 -2.89 -19.95 3.81
CA VAL A 33 -2.99 -18.96 4.90
C VAL A 33 -1.93 -17.87 4.75
N PHE A 34 -0.70 -18.24 4.39
CA PHE A 34 0.39 -17.31 4.13
C PHE A 34 0.04 -16.31 3.03
N ILE A 35 -0.47 -16.77 1.88
CA ILE A 35 -0.85 -15.86 0.78
C ILE A 35 -2.01 -14.96 1.21
N LEU A 36 -3.05 -15.53 1.85
CA LEU A 36 -4.20 -14.78 2.34
C LEU A 36 -3.79 -13.66 3.31
N ALA A 37 -3.00 -14.01 4.34
CA ALA A 37 -2.52 -13.07 5.33
C ALA A 37 -1.57 -12.03 4.71
N SER A 38 -0.69 -12.45 3.79
CA SER A 38 0.23 -11.55 3.09
C SER A 38 -0.51 -10.50 2.27
N VAL A 39 -1.57 -10.88 1.55
CA VAL A 39 -2.41 -9.94 0.77
C VAL A 39 -3.05 -8.91 1.70
N LEU A 40 -3.64 -9.35 2.82
CA LEU A 40 -4.30 -8.46 3.77
C LEU A 40 -3.30 -7.51 4.45
N PHE A 41 -2.19 -8.02 4.97
CA PHE A 41 -1.16 -7.19 5.62
C PHE A 41 -0.54 -6.20 4.66
N PHE A 42 -0.25 -6.61 3.43
CA PHE A 42 0.35 -5.76 2.43
C PHE A 42 -0.60 -4.64 1.99
N SER A 43 -1.87 -4.96 1.74
CA SER A 43 -2.89 -3.97 1.38
C SER A 43 -3.09 -2.93 2.50
N GLN A 44 -3.16 -3.38 3.74
CA GLN A 44 -3.30 -2.49 4.89
C GLN A 44 -2.06 -1.62 5.12
N ALA A 45 -0.88 -2.20 4.98
CA ALA A 45 0.38 -1.46 5.13
C ALA A 45 0.50 -0.36 4.07
N LEU A 46 0.12 -0.63 2.82
CA LEU A 46 0.09 0.37 1.75
C LEU A 46 -0.91 1.50 2.04
N LYS A 47 -2.13 1.16 2.50
CA LYS A 47 -3.13 2.17 2.88
C LYS A 47 -2.61 3.06 4.00
N LYS A 48 -1.98 2.48 5.01
CA LYS A 48 -1.39 3.23 6.12
C LYS A 48 -0.24 4.13 5.68
N GLU A 49 0.66 3.62 4.83
CA GLU A 49 1.74 4.42 4.27
C GLU A 49 1.17 5.60 3.46
N ALA A 50 0.14 5.38 2.65
CA ALA A 50 -0.55 6.45 1.93
C ALA A 50 -1.13 7.50 2.89
N THR A 51 -1.79 7.12 3.99
CA THR A 51 -2.34 8.10 4.94
C THR A 51 -1.26 8.93 5.62
N LEU A 52 -0.13 8.33 6.01
CA LEU A 52 1.00 9.05 6.61
C LEU A 52 1.61 10.11 5.68
N LEU A 53 1.55 9.89 4.36
CA LEU A 53 2.02 10.84 3.36
C LEU A 53 1.19 12.11 3.33
N PHE A 54 -0.10 11.98 3.56
CA PHE A 54 -1.04 13.10 3.44
C PHE A 54 -1.15 13.95 4.70
N ASP A 55 -0.64 13.49 5.85
CA ASP A 55 -0.63 14.30 7.08
C ASP A 55 0.16 15.61 6.95
N GLN A 56 1.13 15.65 6.04
CA GLN A 56 1.95 16.83 5.76
C GLN A 56 1.46 17.65 4.55
N THR A 57 0.45 17.16 3.81
CA THR A 57 -0.09 17.90 2.68
C THR A 57 -0.97 19.06 3.16
N PRO A 58 -1.03 20.16 2.39
CA PRO A 58 -1.88 21.30 2.73
C PRO A 58 -3.36 20.89 2.75
N GLU A 59 -4.16 21.61 3.55
CA GLU A 59 -5.59 21.33 3.72
C GLU A 59 -6.37 21.52 2.43
N LEU A 60 -5.93 22.49 1.59
CA LEU A 60 -6.60 22.82 0.34
C LEU A 60 -5.58 23.20 -0.74
N ILE A 61 -5.73 22.62 -1.93
CA ILE A 61 -4.98 22.96 -3.13
C ILE A 61 -5.96 23.60 -4.11
N VAL A 62 -5.66 24.79 -4.59
CA VAL A 62 -6.49 25.49 -5.56
C VAL A 62 -5.83 25.46 -6.92
N GLN A 63 -6.48 24.80 -7.86
CA GLN A 63 -6.08 24.71 -9.26
C GLN A 63 -6.98 25.60 -10.11
N ARG A 64 -6.48 26.02 -11.27
CA ARG A 64 -7.29 26.64 -12.30
C ARG A 64 -7.70 25.62 -13.33
N VAL A 65 -8.98 25.59 -13.69
CA VAL A 65 -9.51 24.72 -14.73
C VAL A 65 -10.12 25.59 -15.84
N SER A 66 -9.60 25.49 -17.05
CA SER A 66 -10.13 26.18 -18.22
C SER A 66 -10.50 25.15 -19.28
N ALA A 67 -11.73 25.16 -19.75
CA ALA A 67 -12.26 24.22 -20.73
C ALA A 67 -11.98 22.73 -20.35
N GLY A 68 -12.13 22.39 -19.07
CA GLY A 68 -11.89 21.03 -18.56
C GLY A 68 -10.43 20.62 -18.41
N ARG A 69 -9.48 21.51 -18.68
CA ARG A 69 -8.04 21.24 -18.56
C ARG A 69 -7.44 22.06 -17.44
N HIS A 70 -6.45 21.48 -16.77
CA HIS A 70 -5.62 22.19 -15.80
C HIS A 70 -4.82 23.29 -16.51
N GLY A 71 -4.97 24.53 -16.02
CA GLY A 71 -4.28 25.70 -16.54
C GLY A 71 -3.45 26.37 -15.45
N TRP A 72 -2.53 27.26 -15.89
CA TRP A 72 -1.75 28.06 -14.97
C TRP A 72 -2.65 29.01 -14.17
N ILE A 73 -2.48 29.06 -12.85
CA ILE A 73 -3.25 29.93 -11.98
C ILE A 73 -2.57 31.30 -11.82
N PRO A 74 -3.27 32.43 -12.02
CA PRO A 74 -2.69 33.74 -11.78
C PRO A 74 -2.36 33.96 -10.30
N LEU A 75 -1.19 34.52 -10.01
CA LEU A 75 -0.79 34.84 -8.64
C LEU A 75 -1.72 35.85 -7.94
N SER A 76 -2.46 36.65 -8.72
CA SER A 76 -3.50 37.56 -8.19
C SER A 76 -4.60 36.81 -7.43
N TYR A 77 -4.92 35.56 -7.81
CA TYR A 77 -5.90 34.73 -7.11
C TYR A 77 -5.49 34.46 -5.66
N GLY A 78 -4.19 34.38 -5.39
CA GLY A 78 -3.67 34.25 -4.05
C GLY A 78 -4.11 35.37 -3.09
N ARG A 79 -4.16 36.62 -3.59
CA ARG A 79 -4.63 37.75 -2.80
C ARG A 79 -6.15 37.67 -2.53
N THR A 80 -6.92 37.29 -3.52
CA THR A 80 -8.37 37.10 -3.37
C THR A 80 -8.67 36.01 -2.35
N ILE A 81 -7.95 34.87 -2.43
CA ILE A 81 -8.13 33.74 -1.51
C ILE A 81 -7.68 34.11 -0.09
N ALA A 82 -6.56 34.83 0.07
CA ALA A 82 -6.04 35.24 1.37
C ALA A 82 -7.02 36.15 2.15
N ASN A 83 -7.89 36.89 1.46
CA ASN A 83 -8.90 37.75 2.07
C ASN A 83 -10.16 36.98 2.51
N ILE A 84 -10.29 35.70 2.20
CA ILE A 84 -11.45 34.89 2.62
C ILE A 84 -11.28 34.54 4.10
N ARG A 85 -12.29 34.85 4.91
CA ARG A 85 -12.29 34.49 6.34
C ARG A 85 -12.16 32.97 6.52
N GLY A 86 -11.23 32.55 7.35
CA GLY A 86 -10.89 31.14 7.63
C GLY A 86 -9.60 30.68 6.93
N VAL A 87 -9.06 31.48 6.01
CA VAL A 87 -7.77 31.21 5.36
C VAL A 87 -6.62 31.69 6.24
N GLY A 88 -5.66 30.83 6.52
CA GLY A 88 -4.45 31.17 7.30
C GLY A 88 -3.31 31.70 6.42
N SER A 89 -2.96 30.98 5.37
CA SER A 89 -1.92 31.41 4.42
C SER A 89 -2.18 30.83 3.03
N VAL A 90 -1.68 31.56 2.02
CA VAL A 90 -1.73 31.12 0.61
C VAL A 90 -0.32 31.26 0.03
N SER A 91 0.17 30.19 -0.59
CA SER A 91 1.48 30.20 -1.25
C SER A 91 1.41 29.56 -2.64
N PRO A 92 2.11 30.11 -3.64
CA PRO A 92 2.17 29.50 -4.95
C PRO A 92 3.05 28.26 -4.94
N ARG A 93 2.67 27.26 -5.73
CA ARG A 93 3.46 26.07 -5.94
C ARG A 93 3.76 25.90 -7.42
N PHE A 94 5.00 25.54 -7.73
CA PHE A 94 5.52 25.39 -9.08
C PHE A 94 5.93 23.93 -9.27
N TRP A 95 5.23 23.19 -10.11
CA TRP A 95 5.56 21.82 -10.43
C TRP A 95 5.03 21.44 -11.81
N GLY A 96 5.64 20.40 -12.38
CA GLY A 96 5.22 19.86 -13.67
C GLY A 96 5.89 18.54 -13.95
N TYR A 97 5.30 17.75 -14.84
CA TYR A 97 5.89 16.50 -15.27
C TYR A 97 6.86 16.71 -16.42
N TYR A 98 7.99 16.04 -16.35
CA TYR A 98 8.99 15.99 -17.38
C TYR A 98 9.25 14.55 -17.77
N TYR A 99 9.00 14.21 -19.06
CA TYR A 99 9.37 12.91 -19.59
C TYR A 99 10.84 12.87 -19.92
N ASP A 100 11.57 11.95 -19.32
CA ASP A 100 12.99 11.73 -19.51
C ASP A 100 13.25 10.60 -20.52
N PRO A 101 13.67 10.91 -21.77
CA PRO A 101 13.87 9.90 -22.80
C PRO A 101 14.91 8.82 -22.46
N PRO A 102 16.05 9.12 -21.83
CA PRO A 102 17.04 8.12 -21.48
C PRO A 102 16.52 7.02 -20.57
N THR A 103 15.75 7.39 -19.54
CA THR A 103 15.21 6.44 -18.58
C THR A 103 13.79 5.95 -18.92
N ARG A 104 13.14 6.59 -19.91
CA ARG A 104 11.73 6.35 -20.28
C ARG A 104 10.78 6.52 -19.08
N ALA A 105 11.09 7.46 -18.21
CA ALA A 105 10.33 7.71 -16.99
C ALA A 105 9.83 9.16 -16.94
N ASN A 106 8.72 9.39 -16.24
CA ASN A 106 8.25 10.72 -15.93
C ASN A 106 8.81 11.14 -14.57
N TYR A 107 9.46 12.29 -14.54
CA TYR A 107 9.95 12.95 -13.33
C TYR A 107 9.02 14.10 -12.97
N THR A 108 8.86 14.33 -11.68
CA THR A 108 8.18 15.51 -11.17
C THR A 108 9.20 16.61 -10.92
N PHE A 109 9.14 17.67 -11.72
CA PHE A 109 10.01 18.85 -11.55
C PHE A 109 9.31 19.87 -10.68
N MET A 110 9.92 20.26 -9.57
CA MET A 110 9.41 21.26 -8.63
C MET A 110 10.33 22.47 -8.58
N GLY A 111 9.72 23.65 -8.70
CA GLY A 111 10.41 24.93 -8.47
C GLY A 111 10.21 25.35 -7.02
N SER A 112 11.30 25.53 -6.29
CA SER A 112 11.28 26.05 -4.92
C SER A 112 12.54 26.87 -4.65
N ASP A 113 12.40 28.01 -3.98
CA ASP A 113 13.54 28.81 -3.54
C ASP A 113 13.94 28.52 -2.10
N ASP A 114 13.07 27.84 -1.35
CA ASP A 114 13.31 27.36 0.00
C ASP A 114 13.21 25.82 0.01
N MET A 115 13.80 25.16 1.00
CA MET A 115 13.76 23.71 1.12
C MET A 115 12.32 23.22 1.31
N PRO A 116 11.79 22.40 0.39
CA PRO A 116 10.43 21.86 0.53
C PRO A 116 10.30 21.01 1.80
N PRO A 117 9.16 21.08 2.50
CA PRO A 117 8.95 20.32 3.74
C PRO A 117 8.95 18.80 3.54
N GLU A 118 8.77 18.34 2.32
CA GLU A 118 8.82 16.93 1.94
C GLU A 118 10.26 16.39 1.99
N ILE A 119 11.28 17.26 1.89
CA ILE A 119 12.69 16.90 1.94
C ILE A 119 13.19 16.99 3.37
N ARG A 120 13.49 15.86 4.00
CA ARG A 120 13.97 15.83 5.39
C ARG A 120 15.46 15.71 5.51
N THR A 121 16.11 14.97 4.62
CA THR A 121 17.52 14.62 4.77
C THR A 121 18.21 14.61 3.42
N MET A 122 19.32 15.30 3.32
CA MET A 122 20.27 15.11 2.21
C MET A 122 21.08 13.84 2.48
N VAL A 123 21.14 12.97 1.49
CA VAL A 123 21.93 11.72 1.55
C VAL A 123 23.35 12.00 1.13
N ASP A 124 23.50 12.86 0.11
CA ASP A 124 24.78 13.26 -0.43
C ASP A 124 24.69 14.66 -1.02
N GLY A 125 25.80 15.40 -1.01
CA GLY A 125 25.84 16.78 -1.50
C GLY A 125 25.16 17.80 -0.58
N SER A 126 24.67 18.89 -1.14
CA SER A 126 24.09 20.01 -0.41
C SER A 126 22.84 20.56 -1.09
N TYR A 127 22.03 21.29 -0.33
CA TYR A 127 20.91 22.05 -0.89
C TYR A 127 21.45 23.27 -1.67
N PHE A 128 20.71 23.74 -2.67
CA PHE A 128 21.05 24.95 -3.39
C PHE A 128 20.59 26.21 -2.63
N THR A 129 21.26 27.31 -2.84
CA THR A 129 20.92 28.61 -2.29
C THR A 129 20.17 29.46 -3.32
N ARG A 130 19.54 30.57 -2.90
CA ARG A 130 18.86 31.52 -3.82
C ARG A 130 19.76 32.13 -4.87
N GLN A 131 21.06 32.10 -4.66
CA GLN A 131 22.08 32.63 -5.61
C GLN A 131 22.46 31.60 -6.68
N ASP A 132 22.25 30.34 -6.42
CA ASP A 132 22.57 29.25 -7.33
C ASP A 132 21.67 29.29 -8.56
N ARG A 133 22.27 29.06 -9.71
CA ARG A 133 21.60 29.03 -11.00
C ARG A 133 21.87 27.71 -11.70
N TRP A 134 20.90 27.22 -12.48
CA TRP A 134 21.02 26.02 -13.28
C TRP A 134 21.49 24.80 -12.49
N CYS A 135 20.97 24.64 -11.31
CA CYS A 135 21.22 23.51 -10.45
C CYS A 135 19.90 22.86 -10.00
N CYS A 136 20.02 21.64 -9.50
CA CYS A 136 18.91 20.90 -8.91
C CYS A 136 19.40 19.98 -7.81
N ILE A 137 18.46 19.53 -7.00
CA ILE A 137 18.62 18.35 -6.14
C ILE A 137 17.64 17.29 -6.60
N ILE A 138 17.99 16.04 -6.44
CA ILE A 138 17.24 14.92 -6.99
C ILE A 138 16.90 13.88 -5.93
N GLY A 139 15.74 13.25 -6.06
CA GLY A 139 15.36 12.12 -5.25
C GLY A 139 16.20 10.88 -5.56
N GLN A 140 16.33 9.99 -4.60
CA GLN A 140 17.13 8.75 -4.75
C GLN A 140 16.69 7.88 -5.94
N GLY A 141 15.41 7.91 -6.35
CA GLY A 141 14.94 7.15 -7.50
C GLY A 141 15.50 7.70 -8.81
N VAL A 142 15.53 9.02 -8.96
CA VAL A 142 16.14 9.68 -10.13
C VAL A 142 17.63 9.39 -10.18
N ALA A 143 18.33 9.53 -9.03
CA ALA A 143 19.75 9.24 -8.92
C ALA A 143 20.09 7.82 -9.37
N ARG A 144 19.35 6.83 -8.88
CA ARG A 144 19.53 5.42 -9.26
C ARG A 144 19.19 5.14 -10.74
N ALA A 145 18.07 5.69 -11.21
CA ALA A 145 17.61 5.41 -12.59
C ALA A 145 18.56 6.01 -13.65
N ARG A 146 19.16 7.14 -13.35
CA ARG A 146 20.11 7.83 -14.24
C ARG A 146 21.58 7.59 -13.88
N MET A 147 21.86 6.87 -12.77
CA MET A 147 23.23 6.66 -12.25
C MET A 147 23.96 8.00 -12.05
N LEU A 148 23.32 8.93 -11.33
CA LEU A 148 23.83 10.28 -11.09
C LEU A 148 24.38 10.40 -9.68
N GLU A 149 25.49 11.13 -9.58
CA GLU A 149 26.13 11.56 -8.35
C GLU A 149 26.09 13.11 -8.22
N PRO A 150 26.35 13.69 -7.05
CA PRO A 150 26.54 15.14 -6.93
C PRO A 150 27.59 15.64 -7.92
N ASP A 151 27.36 16.85 -8.46
CA ASP A 151 28.10 17.52 -9.52
C ASP A 151 27.91 17.01 -10.95
N ASP A 152 27.21 15.91 -11.15
CA ASP A 152 26.77 15.46 -12.47
C ASP A 152 25.77 16.43 -13.10
N ILE A 153 25.56 16.29 -14.41
CA ILE A 153 24.69 17.16 -15.19
C ILE A 153 23.47 16.43 -15.74
N ILE A 154 22.35 17.12 -15.73
CA ILE A 154 21.08 16.65 -16.33
C ILE A 154 20.72 17.59 -17.48
N PRO A 155 20.84 17.17 -18.74
CA PRO A 155 20.29 17.92 -19.87
C PRO A 155 18.76 17.80 -19.90
N VAL A 156 18.08 18.92 -19.96
CA VAL A 156 16.62 19.05 -19.96
C VAL A 156 16.18 19.88 -21.15
N LYS A 157 15.29 19.35 -21.98
CA LYS A 157 14.69 20.12 -23.07
C LYS A 157 13.49 20.91 -22.55
N GLY A 158 13.58 22.23 -22.61
CA GLY A 158 12.49 23.12 -22.20
C GLY A 158 11.31 23.11 -23.16
N ALA A 159 10.20 23.67 -22.70
CA ALA A 159 8.98 23.84 -23.52
C ALA A 159 9.20 24.80 -24.69
N ASP A 160 10.20 25.68 -24.61
CA ASP A 160 10.67 26.54 -25.71
C ASP A 160 11.54 25.82 -26.74
N GLY A 161 11.77 24.51 -26.56
CA GLY A 161 12.62 23.70 -27.45
C GLY A 161 14.12 23.79 -27.18
N LYS A 162 14.56 24.67 -26.27
CA LYS A 162 16.00 24.85 -25.94
C LYS A 162 16.47 23.76 -24.96
N LEU A 163 17.75 23.46 -25.03
CA LEU A 163 18.39 22.54 -24.11
C LEU A 163 18.95 23.35 -22.92
N TYR A 164 18.55 23.00 -21.74
CA TYR A 164 19.04 23.50 -20.47
C TYR A 164 19.87 22.43 -19.77
N VAL A 165 20.91 22.83 -19.08
CA VAL A 165 21.78 21.91 -18.33
C VAL A 165 21.68 22.23 -16.85
N LEU A 166 21.24 21.29 -16.07
CA LEU A 166 21.15 21.39 -14.61
C LEU A 166 22.29 20.62 -13.98
N ARG A 167 23.03 21.23 -13.03
CA ARG A 167 24.02 20.54 -12.20
C ARG A 167 23.32 19.96 -10.97
N VAL A 168 23.53 18.70 -10.67
CA VAL A 168 23.05 18.02 -9.46
C VAL A 168 23.88 18.51 -8.27
N LYS A 169 23.29 19.24 -7.34
CA LYS A 169 23.95 19.70 -6.11
C LYS A 169 23.87 18.68 -4.98
N GLY A 170 22.87 17.83 -5.01
CA GLY A 170 22.73 16.81 -3.99
C GLY A 170 21.60 15.85 -4.26
N ILE A 171 21.64 14.78 -3.51
CA ILE A 171 20.65 13.68 -3.54
C ILE A 171 19.96 13.68 -2.19
N PHE A 172 18.63 13.70 -2.19
CA PHE A 172 17.84 13.71 -0.97
C PHE A 172 17.02 12.44 -0.78
N GLN A 173 16.71 12.18 0.48
CA GLN A 173 15.75 11.17 0.90
C GLN A 173 14.63 11.85 1.68
N SER A 174 13.41 11.43 1.42
CA SER A 174 12.24 11.85 2.18
C SER A 174 11.78 10.75 3.14
N SER A 175 10.93 11.13 4.08
CA SER A 175 10.20 10.19 4.95
C SER A 175 9.34 9.22 4.16
N SER A 176 8.93 9.59 2.95
CA SER A 176 8.22 8.73 2.02
C SER A 176 8.82 8.81 0.62
N GLN A 177 9.30 7.68 0.16
CA GLN A 177 9.79 7.53 -1.21
C GLN A 177 8.67 7.52 -2.25
N LEU A 178 7.41 7.31 -1.84
CA LEU A 178 6.26 7.29 -2.76
C LEU A 178 6.03 8.62 -3.46
N LEU A 179 6.28 9.75 -2.78
CA LEU A 179 6.08 11.10 -3.33
C LEU A 179 7.34 11.73 -3.90
N THR A 180 8.51 11.29 -3.46
CA THR A 180 9.76 12.04 -3.72
C THR A 180 10.80 11.26 -4.51
N ASN A 181 10.50 10.01 -4.84
CA ASN A 181 11.44 9.15 -5.55
C ASN A 181 11.74 9.64 -6.97
N ASP A 182 10.76 10.26 -7.62
CA ASP A 182 10.83 10.85 -8.97
C ASP A 182 11.00 12.37 -8.97
N LEU A 183 11.21 12.98 -7.78
CA LEU A 183 11.21 14.42 -7.62
C LEU A 183 12.59 15.02 -7.98
N VAL A 184 12.55 16.08 -8.78
CA VAL A 184 13.68 16.94 -9.10
C VAL A 184 13.33 18.36 -8.67
N VAL A 185 14.05 18.92 -7.70
CA VAL A 185 13.80 20.27 -7.18
C VAL A 185 14.86 21.24 -7.66
N MET A 186 14.45 22.40 -8.10
CA MET A 186 15.30 23.44 -8.64
C MET A 186 14.81 24.85 -8.26
N PRO A 187 15.62 25.90 -8.38
CA PRO A 187 15.18 27.26 -8.18
C PRO A 187 13.98 27.62 -9.08
N VAL A 188 13.01 28.37 -8.54
CA VAL A 188 11.80 28.79 -9.27
C VAL A 188 12.10 29.45 -10.60
N ALA A 189 13.15 30.28 -10.66
CA ALA A 189 13.56 30.96 -11.88
C ALA A 189 13.97 30.00 -13.00
N ASN A 190 14.64 28.89 -12.68
CA ASN A 190 15.02 27.84 -13.64
C ASN A 190 13.80 27.07 -14.10
N TRP A 191 12.95 26.69 -13.13
CA TRP A 191 11.72 25.95 -13.42
C TRP A 191 10.81 26.72 -14.38
N ARG A 192 10.60 28.04 -14.13
CA ARG A 192 9.80 28.90 -15.02
C ARG A 192 10.33 28.94 -16.44
N LYS A 193 11.67 28.99 -16.63
CA LYS A 193 12.27 28.97 -17.96
C LYS A 193 12.07 27.65 -18.68
N ILE A 194 12.28 26.53 -17.97
CA ILE A 194 12.12 25.17 -18.55
C ILE A 194 10.68 24.93 -19.00
N PHE A 195 9.69 25.34 -18.18
CA PHE A 195 8.28 25.14 -18.48
C PHE A 195 7.64 26.32 -19.24
N SER A 196 8.40 27.38 -19.54
CA SER A 196 7.92 28.58 -20.24
C SER A 196 6.69 29.23 -19.60
N ILE A 197 6.71 29.35 -18.27
CA ILE A 197 5.61 29.86 -17.46
C ILE A 197 5.71 31.36 -17.25
N PRO A 198 4.61 32.14 -17.41
CA PRO A 198 4.58 33.57 -17.12
C PRO A 198 4.95 33.89 -15.67
N GLU A 199 5.60 35.04 -15.45
CA GLU A 199 6.03 35.45 -14.10
C GLU A 199 4.88 35.62 -13.11
N ASN A 200 3.69 36.00 -13.60
CA ASN A 200 2.49 36.23 -12.83
C ASN A 200 1.62 34.99 -12.62
N ALA A 201 2.12 33.80 -12.94
CA ALA A 201 1.38 32.55 -12.83
C ALA A 201 2.13 31.48 -12.03
N ALA A 202 1.39 30.50 -11.51
CA ALA A 202 1.88 29.32 -10.82
C ALA A 202 1.16 28.06 -11.35
N THR A 203 1.59 26.89 -10.92
CA THR A 203 0.87 25.62 -11.23
C THR A 203 -0.41 25.54 -10.44
N ASP A 204 -0.33 25.75 -9.15
CA ASP A 204 -1.47 25.81 -8.22
C ASP A 204 -1.14 26.71 -7.01
N LEU A 205 -2.16 26.95 -6.19
CA LEU A 205 -2.03 27.67 -4.93
C LEU A 205 -2.33 26.71 -3.77
N VAL A 206 -1.39 26.67 -2.84
CA VAL A 206 -1.54 25.93 -1.59
C VAL A 206 -2.15 26.83 -0.55
N THR A 207 -3.26 26.41 0.03
CA THR A 207 -4.01 27.19 1.04
C THR A 207 -4.05 26.43 2.34
N ARG A 208 -3.55 27.04 3.42
CA ARG A 208 -3.64 26.50 4.78
C ARG A 208 -4.85 27.03 5.49
N ILE A 209 -5.63 26.13 6.07
CA ILE A 209 -6.87 26.41 6.80
C ILE A 209 -6.71 25.84 8.20
N PRO A 210 -6.51 26.69 9.25
CA PRO A 210 -6.28 26.23 10.61
C PRO A 210 -7.43 25.42 11.20
N ASN A 211 -8.67 25.76 10.83
CA ASN A 211 -9.85 25.04 11.27
C ASN A 211 -10.34 24.07 10.18
N THR A 212 -10.10 22.79 10.37
CA THR A 212 -10.48 21.75 9.41
C THR A 212 -11.99 21.70 9.11
N ARG A 213 -12.84 22.15 10.04
CA ARG A 213 -14.29 22.20 9.83
C ARG A 213 -14.73 23.27 8.82
N GLU A 214 -13.86 24.22 8.52
CA GLU A 214 -14.15 25.31 7.59
C GLU A 214 -13.69 25.04 6.16
N ILE A 215 -12.97 23.92 5.91
CA ILE A 215 -12.38 23.61 4.60
C ILE A 215 -13.44 23.66 3.49
N ASP A 216 -14.57 22.99 3.65
CA ASP A 216 -15.63 22.96 2.64
C ASP A 216 -16.28 24.34 2.44
N THR A 217 -16.44 25.09 3.51
CA THR A 217 -17.00 26.45 3.45
C THR A 217 -16.05 27.40 2.72
N VAL A 218 -14.75 27.32 3.01
CA VAL A 218 -13.72 28.10 2.33
C VAL A 218 -13.61 27.68 0.86
N ALA A 219 -13.63 26.39 0.56
CA ALA A 219 -13.60 25.87 -0.80
C ALA A 219 -14.78 26.42 -1.64
N ARG A 220 -15.99 26.42 -1.10
CA ARG A 220 -17.17 27.00 -1.77
C ARG A 220 -17.01 28.49 -2.01
N LYS A 221 -16.57 29.26 -1.00
CA LYS A 221 -16.33 30.71 -1.16
C LYS A 221 -15.28 31.01 -2.23
N ILE A 222 -14.22 30.19 -2.34
CA ILE A 222 -13.23 30.32 -3.40
C ILE A 222 -13.91 30.18 -4.77
N GLN A 223 -14.77 29.18 -4.96
CA GLN A 223 -15.49 28.97 -6.22
C GLN A 223 -16.49 30.09 -6.54
N GLU A 224 -17.14 30.67 -5.52
CA GLU A 224 -18.04 31.81 -5.68
C GLU A 224 -17.31 33.07 -6.18
N HIS A 225 -16.08 33.32 -5.66
CA HIS A 225 -15.27 34.49 -6.05
C HIS A 225 -14.46 34.24 -7.34
N LEU A 226 -14.09 32.99 -7.60
CA LEU A 226 -13.21 32.57 -8.69
C LEU A 226 -13.83 31.34 -9.37
N PRO A 227 -14.77 31.51 -10.32
CA PRO A 227 -15.54 30.41 -10.90
C PRO A 227 -14.70 29.39 -11.70
N ASP A 228 -13.53 29.78 -12.20
CA ASP A 228 -12.57 28.90 -12.90
C ASP A 228 -11.55 28.25 -11.96
N ALA A 229 -11.62 28.58 -10.65
CA ALA A 229 -10.80 27.92 -9.65
C ALA A 229 -11.46 26.62 -9.15
N ARG A 230 -10.66 25.59 -9.04
CA ARG A 230 -11.05 24.28 -8.48
C ARG A 230 -10.28 24.04 -7.19
N PRO A 231 -10.88 24.31 -6.03
CA PRO A 231 -10.31 23.91 -4.76
C PRO A 231 -10.46 22.39 -4.58
N ILE A 232 -9.39 21.74 -4.16
CA ILE A 232 -9.30 20.29 -3.94
C ILE A 232 -8.84 20.10 -2.51
N SER A 233 -9.69 19.52 -1.66
CA SER A 233 -9.34 19.24 -0.27
C SER A 233 -8.40 18.02 -0.17
N ARG A 234 -7.63 17.96 0.92
CA ARG A 234 -6.80 16.81 1.29
C ARG A 234 -7.61 15.52 1.26
N GLU A 235 -8.84 15.55 1.76
CA GLU A 235 -9.71 14.37 1.78
C GLU A 235 -10.08 13.89 0.36
N GLN A 236 -10.32 14.80 -0.58
CA GLN A 236 -10.59 14.44 -1.98
C GLN A 236 -9.36 13.85 -2.66
N VAL A 237 -8.17 14.38 -2.35
CA VAL A 237 -6.91 13.79 -2.84
C VAL A 237 -6.73 12.38 -2.28
N LEU A 238 -6.95 12.19 -0.97
CA LEU A 238 -6.90 10.86 -0.33
C LEU A 238 -7.87 9.88 -0.97
N LYS A 239 -9.14 10.25 -1.14
CA LYS A 239 -10.14 9.39 -1.81
C LYS A 239 -9.74 8.99 -3.22
N THR A 240 -9.10 9.92 -3.96
CA THR A 240 -8.61 9.62 -5.32
C THR A 240 -7.46 8.61 -5.27
N TYR A 241 -6.54 8.77 -4.33
CA TYR A 241 -5.45 7.80 -4.13
C TYR A 241 -5.97 6.45 -3.65
N GLU A 242 -6.91 6.43 -2.70
CA GLU A 242 -7.56 5.19 -2.25
C GLU A 242 -8.22 4.46 -3.41
N ALA A 243 -8.96 5.16 -4.27
CA ALA A 243 -9.57 4.58 -5.46
C ALA A 243 -8.53 4.01 -6.45
N LEU A 244 -7.38 4.66 -6.62
CA LEU A 244 -6.28 4.14 -7.44
C LEU A 244 -5.65 2.88 -6.83
N PHE A 245 -5.51 2.87 -5.49
CA PHE A 245 -5.03 1.68 -4.78
C PHE A 245 -6.09 0.57 -4.80
N ASP A 246 -7.38 0.89 -4.70
CA ASP A 246 -8.46 -0.09 -4.81
C ASP A 246 -8.52 -0.74 -6.19
N TRP A 247 -8.23 -0.02 -7.26
CA TRP A 247 -8.17 -0.59 -8.61
C TRP A 247 -6.95 -1.50 -8.81
N ARG A 248 -5.78 -1.10 -8.31
CA ARG A 248 -4.59 -1.98 -8.23
C ARG A 248 -4.81 -3.13 -7.25
N SER A 249 -5.67 -2.95 -6.24
CA SER A 249 -6.19 -4.00 -5.38
C SER A 249 -7.04 -5.04 -6.12
N GLY A 250 -7.51 -4.78 -7.35
CA GLY A 250 -8.23 -5.77 -8.15
C GLY A 250 -7.43 -7.05 -8.36
N ILE A 251 -6.12 -6.95 -8.57
CA ILE A 251 -5.22 -8.12 -8.64
C ILE A 251 -5.12 -8.80 -7.27
N MET A 252 -5.09 -8.01 -6.20
CA MET A 252 -5.08 -8.54 -4.83
C MET A 252 -6.42 -9.18 -4.47
N ILE A 253 -7.55 -8.60 -4.91
CA ILE A 253 -8.88 -9.19 -4.78
C ILE A 253 -8.95 -10.51 -5.55
N ALA A 254 -8.38 -10.58 -6.76
CA ALA A 254 -8.30 -11.82 -7.53
C ALA A 254 -7.44 -12.88 -6.82
N ALA A 255 -6.30 -12.51 -6.25
CA ALA A 255 -5.47 -13.40 -5.46
C ALA A 255 -6.20 -13.87 -4.19
N PHE A 256 -6.90 -12.97 -3.51
CA PHE A 256 -7.74 -13.28 -2.35
C PHE A 256 -8.88 -14.24 -2.73
N ALA A 257 -9.61 -13.97 -3.81
CA ALA A 257 -10.66 -14.86 -4.32
C ALA A 257 -10.10 -16.22 -4.72
N GLY A 258 -8.91 -16.27 -5.34
CA GLY A 258 -8.20 -17.51 -5.64
C GLY A 258 -7.84 -18.32 -4.38
N CYS A 259 -7.38 -17.65 -3.33
CA CYS A 259 -7.14 -18.27 -2.03
C CYS A 259 -8.42 -18.83 -1.41
N LEU A 260 -9.52 -18.07 -1.42
CA LEU A 260 -10.81 -18.53 -0.92
C LEU A 260 -11.34 -19.72 -1.73
N ALA A 261 -11.18 -19.72 -3.07
CA ALA A 261 -11.53 -20.84 -3.92
C ALA A 261 -10.69 -22.07 -3.61
N ALA A 262 -9.37 -21.91 -3.44
CA ALA A 262 -8.48 -22.99 -3.02
C ALA A 262 -8.88 -23.55 -1.65
N PHE A 263 -9.26 -22.69 -0.73
CA PHE A 263 -9.82 -23.07 0.57
C PHE A 263 -11.10 -23.88 0.44
N ALA A 264 -12.04 -23.39 -0.38
CA ALA A 264 -13.32 -24.07 -0.61
C ALA A 264 -13.11 -25.45 -1.25
N ILE A 265 -12.22 -25.55 -2.26
CA ILE A 265 -11.90 -26.82 -2.90
C ILE A 265 -11.25 -27.78 -1.90
N PHE A 266 -10.31 -27.31 -1.10
CA PHE A 266 -9.64 -28.11 -0.08
C PHE A 266 -10.62 -28.58 1.02
N ALA A 267 -11.51 -27.69 1.46
CA ALA A 267 -12.56 -28.01 2.42
C ALA A 267 -13.56 -29.01 1.84
N PHE A 268 -13.92 -28.84 0.55
CA PHE A 268 -14.81 -29.78 -0.14
C PHE A 268 -14.18 -31.16 -0.32
N ASP A 269 -12.91 -31.24 -0.72
CA ASP A 269 -12.16 -32.49 -0.83
C ASP A 269 -12.13 -33.25 0.51
N LYS A 270 -11.85 -32.51 1.60
CA LYS A 270 -11.95 -33.05 2.96
C LYS A 270 -13.36 -33.48 3.34
N ALA A 271 -14.40 -32.75 2.90
CA ALA A 271 -15.80 -33.02 3.18
C ALA A 271 -16.38 -34.16 2.32
N ALA A 272 -15.88 -34.34 1.09
CA ALA A 272 -16.43 -35.28 0.12
C ALA A 272 -16.15 -36.77 0.45
N GLY A 273 -15.16 -37.07 1.29
CA GLY A 273 -14.94 -38.46 1.63
C GLY A 273 -13.94 -38.73 2.75
N MET A 274 -14.45 -39.36 3.80
CA MET A 274 -13.56 -40.15 4.66
C MET A 274 -12.98 -41.31 3.85
N SER A 275 -11.66 -41.48 3.90
CA SER A 275 -11.00 -42.62 3.28
C SER A 275 -11.56 -43.94 3.85
N ALA A 276 -11.47 -45.03 3.09
CA ALA A 276 -11.90 -46.32 3.57
C ALA A 276 -11.28 -46.70 4.94
N ASP A 277 -10.01 -46.31 5.13
CA ASP A 277 -9.28 -46.52 6.40
C ASP A 277 -9.84 -45.68 7.54
N GLU A 278 -10.26 -44.43 7.28
CA GLU A 278 -10.88 -43.58 8.29
C GLU A 278 -12.27 -44.07 8.70
N ARG A 279 -13.07 -44.56 7.72
CA ARG A 279 -14.39 -45.21 8.01
C ARG A 279 -14.21 -46.47 8.83
N ARG A 280 -13.20 -47.29 8.48
CA ARG A 280 -12.89 -48.51 9.24
C ARG A 280 -12.46 -48.17 10.67
N ALA A 281 -11.64 -47.14 10.86
CA ALA A 281 -11.22 -46.69 12.18
C ALA A 281 -12.39 -46.19 13.03
N VAL A 282 -13.37 -45.47 12.44
CA VAL A 282 -14.61 -45.08 13.12
C VAL A 282 -15.45 -46.29 13.51
N GLY A 283 -15.57 -47.26 12.61
CA GLY A 283 -16.29 -48.51 12.89
C GLY A 283 -15.67 -49.30 14.06
N ILE A 284 -14.35 -49.39 14.11
CA ILE A 284 -13.60 -50.04 15.21
C ILE A 284 -13.89 -49.32 16.54
N LEU A 285 -13.81 -47.96 16.55
CA LEU A 285 -14.06 -47.17 17.74
C LEU A 285 -15.51 -47.38 18.26
N LYS A 286 -16.49 -47.40 17.35
CA LYS A 286 -17.89 -47.74 17.72
C LYS A 286 -18.02 -49.15 18.32
N ALA A 287 -17.34 -50.13 17.72
CA ALA A 287 -17.38 -51.53 18.22
C ALA A 287 -16.78 -51.67 19.64
N VAL A 288 -15.83 -50.79 19.99
CA VAL A 288 -15.19 -50.72 21.32
C VAL A 288 -16.02 -49.86 22.30
N GLY A 289 -17.18 -49.31 21.88
CA GLY A 289 -18.09 -48.57 22.75
C GLY A 289 -17.91 -47.07 22.78
N TRP A 290 -17.21 -46.48 21.79
CA TRP A 290 -17.14 -45.03 21.68
C TRP A 290 -18.47 -44.45 21.17
N GLU A 291 -18.96 -43.45 21.89
CA GLU A 291 -20.11 -42.67 21.45
C GLU A 291 -19.79 -41.75 20.29
N VAL A 292 -20.80 -41.37 19.51
CA VAL A 292 -20.65 -40.41 18.40
C VAL A 292 -20.04 -39.11 18.88
N SER A 293 -20.42 -38.64 20.08
CA SER A 293 -19.88 -37.44 20.72
C SER A 293 -18.35 -37.48 20.89
N HIS A 294 -17.80 -38.63 21.28
CA HIS A 294 -16.35 -38.80 21.46
C HIS A 294 -15.58 -38.79 20.13
N ILE A 295 -16.20 -39.38 19.08
CA ILE A 295 -15.63 -39.40 17.73
C ILE A 295 -15.59 -37.99 17.16
N LEU A 296 -16.65 -37.20 17.32
CA LEU A 296 -16.72 -35.82 16.89
C LEU A 296 -15.74 -34.92 17.66
N GLU A 297 -15.65 -35.12 18.97
CA GLU A 297 -14.68 -34.37 19.79
C GLU A 297 -13.22 -34.66 19.37
N ARG A 298 -12.90 -35.92 19.09
CA ARG A 298 -11.61 -36.28 18.54
C ARG A 298 -11.32 -35.55 17.21
N LYS A 299 -12.30 -35.59 16.28
CA LYS A 299 -12.15 -34.91 14.96
C LYS A 299 -12.09 -33.41 15.09
N PHE A 300 -12.79 -32.84 16.05
CA PHE A 300 -12.66 -31.42 16.40
C PHE A 300 -11.21 -31.10 16.79
N TRP A 301 -10.60 -31.86 17.71
CA TRP A 301 -9.24 -31.62 18.14
C TRP A 301 -8.22 -31.86 17.02
N GLU A 302 -8.38 -32.88 16.18
CA GLU A 302 -7.54 -33.10 15.01
C GLU A 302 -7.59 -31.90 14.05
N GLY A 303 -8.77 -31.41 13.72
CA GLY A 303 -8.98 -30.25 12.84
C GLY A 303 -8.44 -28.95 13.45
N PHE A 304 -8.73 -28.72 14.73
CA PHE A 304 -8.28 -27.54 15.45
C PHE A 304 -6.76 -27.45 15.53
N CYS A 305 -6.08 -28.54 15.89
CA CYS A 305 -4.63 -28.54 15.98
C CYS A 305 -3.97 -28.27 14.63
N ILE A 306 -4.42 -28.93 13.56
CA ILE A 306 -3.89 -28.70 12.19
C ILE A 306 -4.12 -27.26 11.76
N SER A 307 -5.37 -26.77 11.83
CA SER A 307 -5.71 -25.44 11.37
C SER A 307 -5.02 -24.34 12.18
N MET A 308 -4.86 -24.53 13.51
CA MET A 308 -4.18 -23.57 14.35
C MET A 308 -2.68 -23.50 14.07
N VAL A 309 -2.02 -24.64 13.87
CA VAL A 309 -0.62 -24.70 13.46
C VAL A 309 -0.42 -23.99 12.12
N CYS A 310 -1.27 -24.30 11.13
CA CYS A 310 -1.22 -23.66 9.81
C CYS A 310 -1.50 -22.16 9.89
N PHE A 311 -2.45 -21.73 10.71
CA PHE A 311 -2.76 -20.33 10.94
C PHE A 311 -1.57 -19.61 11.54
N LEU A 312 -1.01 -20.09 12.64
CA LEU A 312 0.12 -19.45 13.32
C LEU A 312 1.35 -19.35 12.41
N THR A 313 1.73 -20.46 11.79
CA THR A 313 2.90 -20.50 10.89
C THR A 313 2.68 -19.64 9.65
N GLY A 314 1.49 -19.66 9.06
CA GLY A 314 1.12 -18.86 7.90
C GLY A 314 1.12 -17.36 8.18
N VAL A 315 0.53 -16.93 9.32
CA VAL A 315 0.50 -15.53 9.75
C VAL A 315 1.91 -15.01 10.07
N ILE A 316 2.74 -15.80 10.78
CA ILE A 316 4.13 -15.42 11.07
C ILE A 316 4.92 -15.27 9.77
N ALA A 317 4.82 -16.25 8.87
CA ALA A 317 5.49 -16.20 7.57
C ALA A 317 5.04 -15.00 6.74
N ALA A 318 3.73 -14.68 6.74
CA ALA A 318 3.17 -13.51 6.07
C ALA A 318 3.69 -12.20 6.65
N HIS A 319 3.76 -12.09 7.96
CA HIS A 319 4.32 -10.92 8.63
C HIS A 319 5.79 -10.69 8.25
N VAL A 320 6.60 -11.73 8.28
CA VAL A 320 8.00 -11.67 7.84
C VAL A 320 8.10 -11.30 6.36
N HIS A 321 7.30 -11.93 5.49
CA HIS A 321 7.29 -11.63 4.06
C HIS A 321 6.94 -10.16 3.77
N VAL A 322 5.91 -9.63 4.42
CA VAL A 322 5.44 -8.26 4.13
C VAL A 322 6.37 -7.20 4.72
N PHE A 323 6.76 -7.34 5.99
CA PHE A 323 7.44 -6.27 6.71
C PHE A 323 8.98 -6.37 6.69
N TYR A 324 9.55 -7.58 6.56
CA TYR A 324 11.00 -7.74 6.43
C TYR A 324 11.45 -7.83 4.97
N PHE A 325 10.69 -8.56 4.14
CA PHE A 325 11.01 -8.71 2.72
C PHE A 325 10.23 -7.74 1.82
N GLY A 326 9.48 -6.78 2.39
CA GLY A 326 8.78 -5.75 1.64
C GLY A 326 7.70 -6.28 0.68
N GLY A 327 7.12 -7.46 0.95
CA GLY A 327 6.09 -8.05 0.10
C GLY A 327 6.58 -8.41 -1.30
N THR A 328 7.80 -8.91 -1.43
CA THR A 328 8.49 -9.17 -2.71
C THR A 328 7.66 -9.96 -3.73
N VAL A 329 6.77 -10.84 -3.29
CA VAL A 329 5.85 -11.60 -4.18
C VAL A 329 4.87 -10.65 -4.89
N PHE A 330 4.47 -9.55 -4.26
CA PHE A 330 3.47 -8.61 -4.80
C PHE A 330 4.10 -7.39 -5.49
N VAL A 331 5.35 -7.08 -5.20
CA VAL A 331 6.07 -5.94 -5.79
C VAL A 331 6.03 -5.95 -7.32
N PRO A 332 6.24 -7.06 -8.04
CA PRO A 332 6.14 -7.06 -9.50
C PRO A 332 4.76 -6.68 -10.02
N MET A 333 3.69 -7.05 -9.30
CA MET A 333 2.32 -6.71 -9.66
C MET A 333 2.03 -5.22 -9.48
N LEU A 334 2.60 -4.59 -8.44
CA LEU A 334 2.45 -3.16 -8.16
C LEU A 334 3.36 -2.30 -9.02
N LYS A 335 4.61 -2.76 -9.22
CA LYS A 335 5.62 -2.04 -9.99
C LYS A 335 5.18 -1.86 -11.44
N GLY A 336 4.55 -2.87 -12.03
CA GLY A 336 4.18 -2.87 -13.44
C GLY A 336 5.37 -2.48 -14.31
N TRP A 337 5.18 -1.50 -15.20
CA TRP A 337 6.23 -0.94 -16.07
C TRP A 337 6.96 0.27 -15.48
N SER A 338 6.73 0.63 -14.20
CA SER A 338 7.36 1.79 -13.58
C SER A 338 8.84 1.56 -13.32
N VAL A 339 9.68 2.40 -13.91
CA VAL A 339 11.14 2.40 -13.68
C VAL A 339 11.48 2.98 -12.31
N LEU A 340 10.67 3.92 -11.83
CA LEU A 340 10.90 4.69 -10.61
C LEU A 340 10.13 4.15 -9.39
N PHE A 341 9.68 2.90 -9.45
CA PHE A 341 8.94 2.34 -8.31
C PHE A 341 9.81 2.36 -7.04
N PRO A 342 9.34 3.02 -5.97
CA PRO A 342 10.14 3.17 -4.76
C PRO A 342 10.38 1.84 -4.06
N GLN A 343 11.58 1.66 -3.51
CA GLN A 343 11.88 0.58 -2.58
C GLN A 343 11.52 1.03 -1.17
N PHE A 344 10.24 1.10 -0.85
CA PHE A 344 9.82 1.48 0.49
C PHE A 344 9.84 0.30 1.46
N ARG A 345 10.24 0.57 2.68
CA ARG A 345 10.09 -0.36 3.80
C ARG A 345 8.76 -0.05 4.47
N LEU A 346 7.87 -1.01 4.40
CA LEU A 346 6.59 -0.92 5.10
C LEU A 346 6.84 -0.95 6.60
N THR A 347 6.26 -0.02 7.33
CA THR A 347 6.34 -0.01 8.78
C THR A 347 5.60 -1.22 9.35
N PRO A 348 6.26 -2.05 10.20
CA PRO A 348 5.61 -3.21 10.80
C PRO A 348 4.38 -2.77 11.59
N HIS A 349 3.23 -3.22 11.18
CA HIS A 349 1.97 -2.96 11.86
C HIS A 349 1.03 -4.13 11.64
N ALA A 350 0.68 -4.80 12.70
CA ALA A 350 -0.31 -5.88 12.67
C ALA A 350 -1.54 -5.44 13.46
N GLU A 351 -2.63 -5.16 12.76
CA GLU A 351 -3.90 -4.89 13.41
C GLU A 351 -4.51 -6.21 13.89
N ILE A 352 -4.89 -6.26 15.16
CA ILE A 352 -5.54 -7.43 15.77
C ILE A 352 -6.77 -7.85 14.96
N TYR A 353 -7.51 -6.87 14.43
CA TYR A 353 -8.67 -7.11 13.57
C TYR A 353 -8.33 -8.01 12.37
N LEU A 354 -7.23 -7.74 11.64
CA LEU A 354 -6.83 -8.56 10.50
C LEU A 354 -6.42 -9.98 10.91
N ILE A 355 -5.75 -10.12 12.04
CA ILE A 355 -5.37 -11.43 12.58
C ILE A 355 -6.64 -12.25 12.89
N VAL A 356 -7.65 -11.62 13.50
CA VAL A 356 -8.94 -12.24 13.79
C VAL A 356 -9.68 -12.62 12.50
N VAL A 357 -9.67 -11.75 11.48
CA VAL A 357 -10.27 -12.06 10.16
C VAL A 357 -9.59 -13.26 9.52
N VAL A 358 -8.25 -13.32 9.51
CA VAL A 358 -7.51 -14.47 8.98
C VAL A 358 -7.82 -15.74 9.78
N LEU A 359 -7.91 -15.65 11.10
CA LEU A 359 -8.28 -16.77 11.95
C LEU A 359 -9.67 -17.32 11.59
N PHE A 360 -10.66 -16.45 11.47
CA PHE A 360 -12.02 -16.87 11.09
C PHE A 360 -12.07 -17.47 9.70
N LEU A 361 -11.41 -16.85 8.72
CA LEU A 361 -11.39 -17.33 7.33
C LEU A 361 -10.60 -18.63 7.16
N SER A 362 -9.65 -18.90 8.04
CA SER A 362 -8.83 -20.12 7.95
C SER A 362 -9.32 -21.23 8.88
N VAL A 363 -9.45 -21.02 10.17
CA VAL A 363 -9.72 -22.08 11.14
C VAL A 363 -11.15 -22.62 11.03
N VAL A 364 -12.15 -21.73 10.94
CA VAL A 364 -13.56 -22.15 10.96
C VAL A 364 -13.95 -23.03 9.77
N PRO A 365 -13.64 -22.67 8.49
CA PRO A 365 -13.98 -23.52 7.36
C PRO A 365 -13.29 -24.89 7.41
N TYR A 366 -12.03 -24.94 7.83
CA TYR A 366 -11.31 -26.20 7.97
C TYR A 366 -11.95 -27.12 9.02
N MET A 367 -12.32 -26.56 10.17
CA MET A 367 -12.99 -27.32 11.21
C MET A 367 -14.35 -27.88 10.72
N MET A 368 -15.16 -27.03 10.07
CA MET A 368 -16.45 -27.48 9.51
C MET A 368 -16.27 -28.60 8.48
N ALA A 369 -15.25 -28.45 7.61
CA ALA A 369 -14.92 -29.46 6.60
C ALA A 369 -14.44 -30.79 7.21
N SER A 370 -13.85 -30.79 8.40
CA SER A 370 -13.42 -32.01 9.10
C SER A 370 -14.53 -32.67 9.92
N ILE A 371 -15.42 -31.89 10.53
CA ILE A 371 -16.47 -32.35 11.43
C ILE A 371 -17.67 -32.94 10.67
N VAL A 372 -18.14 -32.24 9.62
CA VAL A 372 -19.37 -32.61 8.89
C VAL A 372 -19.33 -34.03 8.29
N PRO A 373 -18.24 -34.46 7.59
CA PRO A 373 -18.19 -35.84 7.07
C PRO A 373 -18.10 -36.88 8.17
N SER A 374 -17.39 -36.54 9.26
CA SER A 374 -17.24 -37.43 10.39
C SER A 374 -18.57 -37.68 11.13
N TRP A 375 -19.38 -36.62 11.22
CA TRP A 375 -20.75 -36.74 11.74
C TRP A 375 -21.61 -37.65 10.86
N LYS A 376 -21.62 -37.43 9.54
CA LYS A 376 -22.38 -38.30 8.60
C LYS A 376 -21.94 -39.75 8.62
N ALA A 377 -20.68 -40.04 8.89
CA ALA A 377 -20.16 -41.41 8.97
C ALA A 377 -20.34 -42.05 10.35
N ALA A 378 -20.54 -41.23 11.38
CA ALA A 378 -20.75 -41.70 12.75
C ALA A 378 -22.24 -41.90 13.12
N VAL A 379 -23.18 -41.31 12.40
CA VAL A 379 -24.61 -41.56 12.46
C VAL A 379 -24.94 -42.76 11.62
#